data_a4a2e99bbcfad30088fd80f3edbf5b84
#
_entry.id   a4a2e99bbcfad30088fd80f3edbf5b84
#
_cell.length_a   1.000
_cell.length_b   1.000
_cell.length_c   1.000
_cell.angle_alpha   90.00
_cell.angle_beta   90.00
_cell.angle_gamma   90.00
#
_symmetry.space_group_name_H-M   'P 1'
#
loop_
_entity.id
_entity.type
_entity.pdbx_description
1 polymer ?
#
loop_
_entity_poly.entity_id
_entity_poly.type
_entity_poly.pdbx_seq_one_letter_code
_entity_poly.pdbx_strand_id
1 'polypeptide(L)'
;MTATLLQLGPVAGERPAQAIVDGLGLGLAEGVVNGRPRVAAAMIASADGRATVSGTSVGLGHPADRALLRELRTAVDAILVGTGTLRAEGYAHLLDDDQRERRIARGLDPEPIVATIARRGDVPVEVPLFREPGARIQVYTEAEPPPVDGCAAEVMVHRFAAGGATPAAVLAHLAAERGVRSVLCEGGPTLLRALVAGACVDDVLLTLAPLFAAGDGPAVLEGAPLDPPRRLRLSDLHRAGDHLFLHYAAAT
;
A
#
# COMPACT_ATOMS: atom_id res chain seq x y z
N MET A 1 34.46 -21.77 0.10
CA MET A 1 34.22 -20.31 0.14
C MET A 1 33.70 -19.97 1.52
N THR A 2 34.38 -19.12 2.27
CA THR A 2 33.96 -18.69 3.60
C THR A 2 32.81 -17.66 3.43
N ALA A 3 31.65 -17.92 4.04
CA ALA A 3 30.53 -16.96 4.00
C ALA A 3 30.90 -15.73 4.85
N THR A 4 30.84 -14.55 4.24
CA THR A 4 31.07 -13.28 4.92
C THR A 4 29.74 -12.61 5.18
N LEU A 5 29.44 -12.30 6.44
CA LEU A 5 28.28 -11.51 6.85
C LEU A 5 28.72 -10.06 7.06
N LEU A 6 27.98 -9.14 6.44
CA LEU A 6 28.16 -7.72 6.66
C LEU A 6 27.36 -7.31 7.91
N GLN A 7 28.04 -6.84 8.94
CA GLN A 7 27.38 -6.22 10.09
C GLN A 7 26.84 -4.85 9.65
N LEU A 8 25.53 -4.73 9.61
CA LEU A 8 24.86 -3.43 9.45
C LEU A 8 24.90 -2.75 10.81
N GLY A 9 25.93 -1.91 11.04
CA GLY A 9 26.07 -1.11 12.24
C GLY A 9 24.96 -0.06 12.36
N PRO A 10 24.84 0.61 13.52
CA PRO A 10 23.93 1.74 13.62
C PRO A 10 24.32 2.75 12.54
N VAL A 11 23.41 3.00 11.61
CA VAL A 11 23.59 4.03 10.59
C VAL A 11 23.69 5.35 11.35
N ALA A 12 24.79 6.07 11.20
CA ALA A 12 25.01 7.32 11.88
C ALA A 12 24.03 8.38 11.33
N GLY A 13 23.13 8.84 12.18
CA GLY A 13 22.22 9.96 11.91
C GLY A 13 20.74 9.59 11.92
N GLU A 14 19.93 10.50 12.43
CA GLU A 14 18.47 10.43 12.36
C GLU A 14 17.99 10.89 10.98
N ARG A 15 17.06 10.13 10.38
CA ARG A 15 16.40 10.53 9.14
C ARG A 15 14.89 10.64 9.41
N PRO A 16 14.28 11.82 9.20
CA PRO A 16 12.84 11.97 9.31
C PRO A 16 12.14 11.14 8.23
N ALA A 17 10.92 10.66 8.53
CA ALA A 17 10.12 9.84 7.61
C ALA A 17 9.95 10.50 6.24
N GLN A 18 9.76 11.82 6.19
CA GLN A 18 9.68 12.59 4.96
C GLN A 18 10.94 12.42 4.09
N ALA A 19 12.14 12.53 4.66
CA ALA A 19 13.38 12.40 3.90
C ALA A 19 13.59 10.97 3.36
N ILE A 20 13.07 9.96 4.06
CA ILE A 20 13.07 8.57 3.58
C ILE A 20 12.14 8.47 2.36
N VAL A 21 10.93 8.99 2.44
CA VAL A 21 9.92 8.94 1.36
C VAL A 21 10.35 9.79 0.16
N ASP A 22 10.93 10.97 0.37
CA ASP A 22 11.46 11.81 -0.72
C ASP A 22 12.57 11.07 -1.50
N GLY A 23 13.39 10.27 -0.81
CA GLY A 23 14.40 9.41 -1.42
C GLY A 23 13.85 8.28 -2.31
N LEU A 24 12.57 7.91 -2.17
CA LEU A 24 11.91 6.93 -3.03
C LEU A 24 11.54 7.52 -4.40
N GLY A 25 11.43 8.84 -4.52
CA GLY A 25 11.03 9.50 -5.77
C GLY A 25 9.61 9.17 -6.23
N LEU A 26 8.70 8.88 -5.30
CA LEU A 26 7.28 8.66 -5.60
C LEU A 26 6.61 9.97 -6.04
N GLY A 27 5.64 9.88 -6.95
CA GLY A 27 4.90 11.06 -7.45
C GLY A 27 5.64 11.92 -8.46
N LEU A 28 6.88 11.59 -8.84
CA LEU A 28 7.62 12.30 -9.89
C LEU A 28 7.12 11.91 -11.29
N ALA A 29 7.39 12.77 -12.28
CA ALA A 29 6.94 12.59 -13.66
C ALA A 29 7.44 11.27 -14.31
N GLU A 30 8.52 10.70 -13.81
CA GLU A 30 9.14 9.45 -14.29
C GLU A 30 8.49 8.19 -13.68
N GLY A 31 7.36 8.33 -12.94
CA GLY A 31 6.73 7.25 -12.17
C GLY A 31 6.01 6.17 -12.98
N VAL A 32 5.94 6.28 -14.32
CA VAL A 32 5.31 5.25 -15.15
C VAL A 32 6.33 4.22 -15.57
N VAL A 33 6.16 2.98 -15.11
CA VAL A 33 7.02 1.84 -15.42
C VAL A 33 6.27 0.87 -16.34
N ASN A 34 6.75 0.65 -17.56
CA ASN A 34 6.13 -0.27 -18.53
C ASN A 34 4.62 -0.02 -18.75
N GLY A 35 4.19 1.25 -18.81
CA GLY A 35 2.79 1.64 -19.06
C GLY A 35 1.86 1.52 -17.85
N ARG A 36 2.39 1.29 -16.65
CA ARG A 36 1.66 1.30 -15.38
C ARG A 36 2.30 2.25 -14.35
N PRO A 37 1.57 2.68 -13.31
CA PRO A 37 2.16 3.45 -12.22
C PRO A 37 3.26 2.67 -11.51
N ARG A 38 4.25 3.36 -10.96
CA ARG A 38 5.18 2.77 -9.99
C ARG A 38 4.41 2.39 -8.72
N VAL A 39 4.62 1.18 -8.22
CA VAL A 39 3.91 0.64 -7.06
C VAL A 39 4.88 0.40 -5.90
N ALA A 40 4.65 1.12 -4.81
CA ALA A 40 5.28 0.86 -3.52
C ALA A 40 4.29 0.13 -2.62
N ALA A 41 4.67 -1.01 -2.05
CA ALA A 41 3.86 -1.73 -1.07
C ALA A 41 4.37 -1.43 0.34
N ALA A 42 3.50 -0.93 1.23
CA ALA A 42 3.81 -0.72 2.64
C ALA A 42 3.10 -1.76 3.50
N MET A 43 3.87 -2.54 4.23
CA MET A 43 3.37 -3.62 5.09
C MET A 43 4.07 -3.61 6.43
N ILE A 44 3.37 -4.11 7.45
CA ILE A 44 3.94 -4.38 8.76
C ILE A 44 3.74 -5.85 9.11
N ALA A 45 4.71 -6.45 9.79
CA ALA A 45 4.64 -7.83 10.26
C ALA A 45 5.30 -8.00 11.62
N SER A 46 4.84 -8.99 12.38
CA SER A 46 5.57 -9.54 13.51
C SER A 46 6.85 -10.28 13.07
N ALA A 47 7.74 -10.59 14.00
CA ALA A 47 8.97 -11.34 13.73
C ALA A 47 8.71 -12.76 13.15
N ASP A 48 7.55 -13.34 13.39
CA ASP A 48 7.07 -14.60 12.82
C ASP A 48 6.19 -14.42 11.56
N GLY A 49 6.13 -13.20 10.99
CA GLY A 49 5.53 -12.91 9.69
C GLY A 49 4.02 -12.67 9.67
N ARG A 50 3.37 -12.48 10.84
CA ARG A 50 1.94 -12.16 10.92
C ARG A 50 1.69 -10.68 10.64
N ALA A 51 0.73 -10.39 9.78
CA ALA A 51 0.36 -9.00 9.42
C ALA A 51 -0.66 -8.39 10.40
N THR A 52 -1.21 -9.17 11.33
CA THR A 52 -2.19 -8.69 12.31
C THR A 52 -1.99 -9.32 13.69
N VAL A 53 -2.41 -8.59 14.72
CA VAL A 53 -2.63 -9.08 16.09
C VAL A 53 -4.09 -8.76 16.43
N SER A 54 -4.85 -9.76 16.86
CA SER A 54 -6.29 -9.61 17.15
C SER A 54 -7.10 -9.01 15.98
N GLY A 55 -6.74 -9.35 14.74
CA GLY A 55 -7.46 -8.97 13.52
C GLY A 55 -7.09 -7.62 12.90
N THR A 56 -6.21 -6.83 13.52
CA THR A 56 -5.75 -5.53 13.00
C THR A 56 -4.23 -5.40 13.06
N SER A 57 -3.68 -4.44 12.33
CA SER A 57 -2.25 -4.10 12.37
C SER A 57 -1.84 -3.27 13.60
N VAL A 58 -2.81 -2.74 14.35
CA VAL A 58 -2.58 -1.80 15.47
C VAL A 58 -1.61 -2.35 16.52
N GLY A 59 -1.71 -3.65 16.84
CA GLY A 59 -0.84 -4.31 17.82
C GLY A 59 0.62 -4.46 17.36
N LEU A 60 0.91 -4.27 16.09
CA LEU A 60 2.26 -4.30 15.51
C LEU A 60 2.87 -2.90 15.39
N GLY A 61 2.03 -1.84 15.41
CA GLY A 61 2.39 -0.49 15.02
C GLY A 61 3.37 0.19 15.97
N HIS A 62 4.17 1.09 15.41
CA HIS A 62 5.08 2.01 16.09
C HIS A 62 4.79 3.45 15.64
N PRO A 63 5.04 4.51 16.46
CA PRO A 63 4.87 5.89 16.01
C PRO A 63 5.62 6.22 14.71
N ALA A 64 6.84 5.70 14.53
CA ALA A 64 7.63 5.89 13.30
C ALA A 64 7.00 5.20 12.09
N ASP A 65 6.36 4.03 12.27
CA ASP A 65 5.63 3.33 11.20
C ASP A 65 4.43 4.16 10.73
N ARG A 66 3.63 4.68 11.66
CA ARG A 66 2.53 5.60 11.34
C ARG A 66 3.01 6.87 10.64
N ALA A 67 4.13 7.45 11.09
CA ALA A 67 4.72 8.62 10.45
C ALA A 67 5.17 8.29 9.01
N LEU A 68 5.83 7.15 8.80
CA LEU A 68 6.25 6.70 7.47
C LEU A 68 5.06 6.49 6.54
N LEU A 69 4.01 5.80 7.01
CA LEU A 69 2.79 5.57 6.24
C LEU A 69 2.10 6.89 5.84
N ARG A 70 2.02 7.86 6.76
CA ARG A 70 1.46 9.20 6.49
C ARG A 70 2.26 9.93 5.42
N GLU A 71 3.59 9.89 5.47
CA GLU A 71 4.44 10.49 4.45
C GLU A 71 4.29 9.80 3.08
N LEU A 72 4.18 8.47 3.05
CA LEU A 72 3.92 7.72 1.83
C LEU A 72 2.60 8.15 1.18
N ARG A 73 1.52 8.27 1.97
CA ARG A 73 0.21 8.77 1.48
C ARG A 73 0.30 10.19 0.92
N THR A 74 1.17 11.01 1.51
CA THR A 74 1.40 12.39 1.04
C THR A 74 2.13 12.43 -0.30
N ALA A 75 2.88 11.38 -0.66
CA ALA A 75 3.77 11.36 -1.82
C ALA A 75 3.20 10.68 -3.08
N VAL A 76 2.08 9.95 -2.99
CA VAL A 76 1.54 9.15 -4.10
C VAL A 76 0.28 9.75 -4.72
N ASP A 77 0.03 9.44 -6.00
CA ASP A 77 -1.23 9.85 -6.67
C ASP A 77 -2.43 9.01 -6.18
N ALA A 78 -2.20 7.72 -5.89
CA ALA A 78 -3.26 6.82 -5.46
C ALA A 78 -2.82 5.82 -4.39
N ILE A 79 -3.80 5.34 -3.61
CA ILE A 79 -3.68 4.27 -2.64
C ILE A 79 -4.49 3.08 -3.14
N LEU A 80 -3.89 1.90 -3.22
CA LEU A 80 -4.56 0.66 -3.57
C LEU A 80 -4.67 -0.23 -2.33
N VAL A 81 -5.88 -0.54 -1.92
CA VAL A 81 -6.16 -1.28 -0.68
C VAL A 81 -7.26 -2.31 -0.86
N GLY A 82 -7.11 -3.47 -0.24
CA GLY A 82 -8.09 -4.55 -0.28
C GLY A 82 -9.35 -4.25 0.55
N THR A 83 -10.51 -4.73 0.10
CA THR A 83 -11.80 -4.54 0.80
C THR A 83 -11.78 -5.05 2.25
N GLY A 84 -11.08 -6.16 2.51
CA GLY A 84 -10.90 -6.71 3.85
C GLY A 84 -10.10 -5.77 4.75
N THR A 85 -9.03 -5.17 4.23
CA THR A 85 -8.20 -4.21 4.97
C THR A 85 -8.96 -2.91 5.25
N LEU A 86 -9.74 -2.40 4.28
CA LEU A 86 -10.61 -1.23 4.49
C LEU A 86 -11.54 -1.44 5.69
N ARG A 87 -12.14 -2.64 5.82
CA ARG A 87 -13.01 -2.98 6.95
C ARG A 87 -12.25 -3.16 8.25
N ALA A 88 -11.19 -3.97 8.23
CA ALA A 88 -10.46 -4.34 9.44
C ALA A 88 -9.80 -3.13 10.13
N GLU A 89 -9.27 -2.21 9.35
CA GLU A 89 -8.56 -1.02 9.83
C GLU A 89 -9.48 0.21 9.97
N GLY A 90 -10.75 0.11 9.54
CA GLY A 90 -11.74 1.18 9.70
C GLY A 90 -11.32 2.49 9.03
N TYR A 91 -10.91 2.42 7.76
CA TYR A 91 -10.41 3.60 7.03
C TYR A 91 -11.38 4.79 7.13
N ALA A 92 -10.81 5.94 7.46
CA ALA A 92 -11.51 7.23 7.56
C ALA A 92 -10.65 8.33 6.91
N HIS A 93 -10.36 9.41 7.62
CA HIS A 93 -9.46 10.47 7.15
C HIS A 93 -8.06 9.92 6.84
N LEU A 94 -7.59 10.13 5.61
CA LEU A 94 -6.29 9.64 5.16
C LEU A 94 -5.18 10.65 5.44
N LEU A 95 -5.50 11.93 5.33
CA LEU A 95 -4.56 13.05 5.40
C LEU A 95 -5.09 14.12 6.33
N ASP A 96 -4.19 14.88 6.96
CA ASP A 96 -4.49 16.15 7.61
C ASP A 96 -4.27 17.33 6.66
N ASP A 97 -4.62 18.55 7.11
CA ASP A 97 -4.58 19.75 6.27
C ASP A 97 -3.15 20.09 5.82
N ASP A 98 -2.15 19.92 6.70
CA ASP A 98 -0.73 20.12 6.35
C ASP A 98 -0.28 19.17 5.23
N GLN A 99 -0.72 17.91 5.28
CA GLN A 99 -0.42 16.94 4.24
C GLN A 99 -1.09 17.30 2.90
N ARG A 100 -2.33 17.80 2.93
CA ARG A 100 -3.03 18.31 1.73
C ARG A 100 -2.28 19.48 1.10
N GLU A 101 -1.87 20.44 1.91
CA GLU A 101 -1.08 21.60 1.44
C GLU A 101 0.25 21.15 0.82
N ARG A 102 0.96 20.21 1.43
CA ARG A 102 2.21 19.66 0.90
C ARG A 102 1.98 18.89 -0.41
N ARG A 103 0.87 18.21 -0.58
CA ARG A 103 0.50 17.56 -1.84
C ARG A 103 0.28 18.57 -2.95
N ILE A 104 -0.49 19.63 -2.68
CA ILE A 104 -0.74 20.73 -3.63
C ILE A 104 0.58 21.40 -4.04
N ALA A 105 1.47 21.66 -3.09
CA ALA A 105 2.79 22.22 -3.36
C ALA A 105 3.68 21.32 -4.24
N ARG A 106 3.43 20.00 -4.26
CA ARG A 106 4.09 19.02 -5.15
C ARG A 106 3.37 18.82 -6.50
N GLY A 107 2.28 19.56 -6.76
CA GLY A 107 1.47 19.41 -7.97
C GLY A 107 0.59 18.14 -7.97
N LEU A 108 0.28 17.60 -6.80
CA LEU A 108 -0.67 16.50 -6.61
C LEU A 108 -2.05 17.06 -6.22
N ASP A 109 -3.10 16.27 -6.47
CA ASP A 109 -4.43 16.54 -5.91
C ASP A 109 -4.38 16.54 -4.37
N PRO A 110 -5.19 17.37 -3.68
CA PRO A 110 -5.19 17.41 -2.22
C PRO A 110 -5.50 16.05 -1.57
N GLU A 111 -6.39 15.26 -2.20
CA GLU A 111 -6.68 13.89 -1.76
C GLU A 111 -6.13 12.88 -2.76
N PRO A 112 -5.48 11.79 -2.30
CA PRO A 112 -5.13 10.68 -3.17
C PRO A 112 -6.38 9.94 -3.63
N ILE A 113 -6.34 9.33 -4.80
CA ILE A 113 -7.36 8.39 -5.21
C ILE A 113 -7.24 7.15 -4.33
N VAL A 114 -8.35 6.66 -3.77
CA VAL A 114 -8.39 5.35 -3.10
C VAL A 114 -8.98 4.32 -4.07
N ALA A 115 -8.18 3.36 -4.48
CA ALA A 115 -8.60 2.29 -5.37
C ALA A 115 -8.79 0.98 -4.59
N THR A 116 -9.85 0.25 -4.89
CA THR A 116 -10.09 -1.07 -4.31
C THR A 116 -10.62 -2.05 -5.36
N ILE A 117 -10.24 -3.33 -5.24
CA ILE A 117 -10.67 -4.40 -6.14
C ILE A 117 -11.68 -5.28 -5.38
N ALA A 118 -12.96 -5.10 -5.70
CA ALA A 118 -14.10 -5.80 -5.14
C ALA A 118 -14.71 -6.76 -6.18
N ARG A 119 -13.98 -7.80 -6.61
CA ARG A 119 -14.38 -8.65 -7.74
C ARG A 119 -15.81 -9.19 -7.63
N ARG A 120 -16.25 -9.53 -6.43
CA ARG A 120 -17.60 -10.10 -6.18
C ARG A 120 -18.67 -9.05 -5.90
N GLY A 121 -18.37 -7.75 -6.09
CA GLY A 121 -19.27 -6.65 -5.76
C GLY A 121 -19.34 -6.34 -4.27
N ASP A 122 -18.49 -6.95 -3.43
CA ASP A 122 -18.46 -6.75 -1.98
C ASP A 122 -17.71 -5.45 -1.62
N VAL A 123 -18.33 -4.32 -1.97
CA VAL A 123 -17.80 -2.98 -1.71
C VAL A 123 -18.12 -2.59 -0.27
N PRO A 124 -17.13 -2.17 0.53
CA PRO A 124 -17.33 -1.88 1.95
C PRO A 124 -17.87 -0.46 2.17
N VAL A 125 -19.06 -0.16 1.66
CA VAL A 125 -19.68 1.18 1.75
C VAL A 125 -19.98 1.62 3.19
N GLU A 126 -19.98 0.70 4.15
CA GLU A 126 -20.13 0.96 5.58
C GLU A 126 -18.89 1.61 6.22
N VAL A 127 -17.71 1.47 5.59
CA VAL A 127 -16.44 2.03 6.09
C VAL A 127 -16.52 3.55 6.10
N PRO A 128 -16.06 4.23 7.18
CA PRO A 128 -16.17 5.68 7.33
C PRO A 128 -15.65 6.49 6.13
N LEU A 129 -14.62 6.00 5.43
CA LEU A 129 -14.05 6.64 4.24
C LEU A 129 -15.10 6.95 3.16
N PHE A 130 -16.13 6.10 3.00
CA PHE A 130 -17.20 6.35 2.01
C PHE A 130 -18.14 7.49 2.41
N ARG A 131 -18.04 7.95 3.66
CA ARG A 131 -18.81 9.10 4.19
C ARG A 131 -17.99 10.37 4.28
N GLU A 132 -16.72 10.34 3.88
CA GLU A 132 -15.82 11.49 3.91
C GLU A 132 -16.05 12.37 2.69
N PRO A 133 -16.56 13.62 2.84
CA PRO A 133 -16.64 14.56 1.75
C PRO A 133 -15.22 14.86 1.20
N GLY A 134 -15.06 14.78 -0.11
CA GLY A 134 -13.76 14.99 -0.76
C GLY A 134 -12.93 13.72 -0.95
N ALA A 135 -13.25 12.60 -0.29
CA ALA A 135 -12.61 11.33 -0.61
C ALA A 135 -12.96 10.88 -2.04
N ARG A 136 -11.97 10.40 -2.78
CA ARG A 136 -12.09 10.00 -4.20
C ARG A 136 -11.84 8.50 -4.30
N ILE A 137 -12.90 7.71 -4.50
CA ILE A 137 -12.85 6.26 -4.45
C ILE A 137 -13.09 5.66 -5.83
N GLN A 138 -12.18 4.77 -6.26
CA GLN A 138 -12.31 3.98 -7.49
C GLN A 138 -12.53 2.52 -7.14
N VAL A 139 -13.69 1.99 -7.45
CA VAL A 139 -14.06 0.60 -7.20
C VAL A 139 -13.95 -0.19 -8.49
N TYR A 140 -13.17 -1.26 -8.48
CA TYR A 140 -13.01 -2.18 -9.62
C TYR A 140 -13.69 -3.51 -9.31
N THR A 141 -14.70 -3.88 -10.11
CA THR A 141 -15.54 -5.06 -9.85
C THR A 141 -15.79 -5.87 -11.12
N GLU A 142 -16.10 -7.15 -10.96
CA GLU A 142 -16.57 -8.07 -12.01
C GLU A 142 -18.06 -8.41 -11.83
N ALA A 143 -18.65 -8.00 -10.72
CA ALA A 143 -20.05 -8.24 -10.38
C ALA A 143 -20.82 -6.92 -10.21
N GLU A 144 -22.11 -7.00 -9.97
CA GLU A 144 -22.95 -5.85 -9.63
C GLU A 144 -22.58 -5.37 -8.22
N PRO A 145 -22.14 -4.11 -8.04
CA PRO A 145 -21.87 -3.56 -6.73
C PRO A 145 -23.16 -3.16 -6.00
N PRO A 146 -23.10 -2.97 -4.67
CA PRO A 146 -24.19 -2.31 -3.96
C PRO A 146 -24.36 -0.87 -4.45
N PRO A 147 -25.54 -0.24 -4.22
CA PRO A 147 -25.73 1.18 -4.49
C PRO A 147 -24.70 2.04 -3.74
N VAL A 148 -24.09 3.02 -4.41
CA VAL A 148 -23.12 3.96 -3.86
C VAL A 148 -23.64 5.39 -3.78
N ASP A 149 -24.88 5.63 -4.20
CA ASP A 149 -25.51 6.97 -4.27
C ASP A 149 -25.67 7.63 -2.89
N GLY A 150 -25.63 6.87 -1.81
CA GLY A 150 -25.68 7.36 -0.43
C GLY A 150 -24.34 7.74 0.17
N CYS A 151 -23.23 7.59 -0.57
CA CYS A 151 -21.89 7.95 -0.12
C CYS A 151 -21.69 9.47 -0.21
N ALA A 152 -21.02 10.08 0.79
CA ALA A 152 -20.59 11.47 0.69
C ALA A 152 -19.28 11.61 -0.12
N ALA A 153 -18.50 10.52 -0.20
CA ALA A 153 -17.33 10.39 -1.06
C ALA A 153 -17.72 10.39 -2.55
N GLU A 154 -16.82 10.86 -3.41
CA GLU A 154 -16.91 10.66 -4.86
C GLU A 154 -16.54 9.21 -5.17
N VAL A 155 -17.54 8.36 -5.45
CA VAL A 155 -17.34 6.93 -5.74
C VAL A 155 -17.58 6.64 -7.22
N MET A 156 -16.57 6.16 -7.91
CA MET A 156 -16.68 5.70 -9.29
C MET A 156 -16.50 4.17 -9.35
N VAL A 157 -17.44 3.50 -10.03
CA VAL A 157 -17.44 2.04 -10.18
C VAL A 157 -17.06 1.66 -11.61
N HIS A 158 -16.05 0.82 -11.75
CA HIS A 158 -15.56 0.30 -13.02
C HIS A 158 -15.84 -1.20 -13.10
N ARG A 159 -16.71 -1.58 -14.03
CA ARG A 159 -17.04 -2.99 -14.28
C ARG A 159 -16.12 -3.59 -15.30
N PHE A 160 -15.53 -4.70 -14.95
CA PHE A 160 -14.72 -5.55 -15.82
C PHE A 160 -15.46 -6.84 -16.12
N ALA A 161 -15.13 -7.47 -17.24
CA ALA A 161 -15.57 -8.84 -17.51
C ALA A 161 -15.00 -9.80 -16.46
N ALA A 162 -15.60 -10.98 -16.32
CA ALA A 162 -15.12 -12.00 -15.39
C ALA A 162 -13.63 -12.32 -15.62
N GLY A 163 -12.83 -12.28 -14.55
CA GLY A 163 -11.38 -12.44 -14.58
C GLY A 163 -10.60 -11.20 -15.06
N GLY A 164 -11.30 -10.12 -15.44
CA GLY A 164 -10.68 -8.91 -16.00
C GLY A 164 -10.17 -7.91 -14.97
N ALA A 165 -10.72 -7.87 -13.75
CA ALA A 165 -10.28 -6.98 -12.69
C ALA A 165 -8.98 -7.48 -12.03
N THR A 166 -7.95 -7.69 -12.85
CA THR A 166 -6.60 -8.04 -12.36
C THR A 166 -5.88 -6.80 -11.84
N PRO A 167 -4.92 -6.94 -10.90
CA PRO A 167 -4.11 -5.79 -10.47
C PRO A 167 -3.45 -5.05 -11.63
N ALA A 168 -2.92 -5.76 -12.62
CA ALA A 168 -2.29 -5.15 -13.80
C ALA A 168 -3.29 -4.31 -14.62
N ALA A 169 -4.50 -4.83 -14.88
CA ALA A 169 -5.53 -4.10 -15.60
C ALA A 169 -6.01 -2.86 -14.82
N VAL A 170 -6.15 -2.97 -13.50
CA VAL A 170 -6.52 -1.85 -12.62
C VAL A 170 -5.44 -0.77 -12.64
N LEU A 171 -4.17 -1.14 -12.53
CA LEU A 171 -3.05 -0.20 -12.59
C LEU A 171 -2.97 0.49 -13.97
N ALA A 172 -3.17 -0.25 -15.06
CA ALA A 172 -3.20 0.32 -16.41
C ALA A 172 -4.36 1.32 -16.57
N HIS A 173 -5.55 1.00 -16.06
CA HIS A 173 -6.69 1.92 -16.06
C HIS A 173 -6.43 3.17 -15.22
N LEU A 174 -5.85 3.04 -14.03
CA LEU A 174 -5.47 4.18 -13.19
C LEU A 174 -4.48 5.11 -13.92
N ALA A 175 -3.50 4.56 -14.64
CA ALA A 175 -2.57 5.35 -15.43
C ALA A 175 -3.25 6.05 -16.60
N ALA A 176 -4.01 5.30 -17.41
CA ALA A 176 -4.57 5.80 -18.66
C ALA A 176 -5.71 6.81 -18.45
N GLU A 177 -6.63 6.49 -17.53
CA GLU A 177 -7.88 7.24 -17.36
C GLU A 177 -7.83 8.27 -16.22
N ARG A 178 -6.89 8.11 -15.28
CA ARG A 178 -6.79 8.97 -14.09
C ARG A 178 -5.44 9.69 -13.99
N GLY A 179 -4.51 9.43 -14.90
CA GLY A 179 -3.17 10.05 -14.89
C GLY A 179 -2.31 9.67 -13.70
N VAL A 180 -2.63 8.55 -13.02
CA VAL A 180 -1.91 8.06 -11.84
C VAL A 180 -0.52 7.58 -12.26
N ARG A 181 0.52 8.09 -11.62
CA ARG A 181 1.94 7.74 -11.87
C ARG A 181 2.54 6.91 -10.75
N SER A 182 1.99 7.04 -9.55
CA SER A 182 2.46 6.35 -8.35
C SER A 182 1.31 5.80 -7.52
N VAL A 183 1.48 4.58 -7.02
CA VAL A 183 0.50 3.87 -6.19
C VAL A 183 1.17 3.36 -4.93
N LEU A 184 0.57 3.64 -3.79
CA LEU A 184 0.88 3.00 -2.53
C LEU A 184 -0.09 1.82 -2.32
N CYS A 185 0.43 0.59 -2.29
CA CYS A 185 -0.36 -0.56 -1.87
C CYS A 185 -0.28 -0.72 -0.34
N GLU A 186 -1.41 -0.58 0.34
CA GLU A 186 -1.51 -0.76 1.79
C GLU A 186 -2.05 -2.17 2.18
N GLY A 187 -1.87 -3.13 1.29
CA GLY A 187 -2.36 -4.49 1.51
C GLY A 187 -3.84 -4.63 1.10
N GLY A 188 -4.69 -5.60 1.48
CA GLY A 188 -4.34 -6.78 2.26
C GLY A 188 -3.45 -7.84 1.60
N PRO A 189 -3.19 -8.88 2.37
CA PRO A 189 -2.25 -9.93 1.98
C PRO A 189 -2.55 -10.62 0.65
N THR A 190 -3.82 -10.87 0.35
CA THR A 190 -4.25 -11.47 -0.92
C THR A 190 -4.05 -10.51 -2.11
N LEU A 191 -4.33 -9.21 -1.91
CA LEU A 191 -4.10 -8.19 -2.94
C LEU A 191 -2.60 -8.03 -3.21
N LEU A 192 -1.79 -7.91 -2.15
CA LEU A 192 -0.34 -7.81 -2.31
C LEU A 192 0.24 -9.04 -3.01
N ARG A 193 -0.22 -10.25 -2.64
CA ARG A 193 0.19 -11.48 -3.32
C ARG A 193 -0.14 -11.44 -4.82
N ALA A 194 -1.33 -10.94 -5.19
CA ALA A 194 -1.73 -10.82 -6.59
C ALA A 194 -0.86 -9.80 -7.36
N LEU A 195 -0.53 -8.67 -6.75
CA LEU A 195 0.41 -7.68 -7.30
C LEU A 195 1.81 -8.27 -7.51
N VAL A 196 2.33 -8.98 -6.51
CA VAL A 196 3.66 -9.63 -6.59
C VAL A 196 3.67 -10.72 -7.66
N ALA A 197 2.61 -11.55 -7.75
CA ALA A 197 2.49 -12.57 -8.79
C ALA A 197 2.47 -11.97 -10.20
N GLY A 198 1.80 -10.83 -10.36
CA GLY A 198 1.70 -10.08 -11.63
C GLY A 198 2.94 -9.21 -11.94
N ALA A 199 4.02 -9.29 -11.16
CA ALA A 199 5.20 -8.41 -11.28
C ALA A 199 4.83 -6.91 -11.30
N CYS A 200 3.83 -6.53 -10.47
CA CYS A 200 3.31 -5.17 -10.38
C CYS A 200 3.82 -4.38 -9.18
N VAL A 201 4.78 -4.88 -8.43
CA VAL A 201 5.39 -4.19 -7.27
C VAL A 201 6.81 -3.81 -7.65
N ASP A 202 7.17 -2.55 -7.40
CA ASP A 202 8.52 -2.02 -7.66
C ASP A 202 9.31 -1.87 -6.36
N ASP A 203 8.65 -1.42 -5.29
CA ASP A 203 9.23 -1.22 -3.97
C ASP A 203 8.41 -1.90 -2.89
N VAL A 204 9.08 -2.45 -1.90
CA VAL A 204 8.45 -3.02 -0.71
C VAL A 204 9.05 -2.35 0.53
N LEU A 205 8.21 -1.64 1.27
CA LEU A 205 8.54 -1.11 2.59
C LEU A 205 7.92 -2.05 3.63
N LEU A 206 8.77 -2.79 4.33
CA LEU A 206 8.35 -3.76 5.32
C LEU A 206 8.83 -3.33 6.71
N THR A 207 7.88 -3.02 7.58
CA THR A 207 8.15 -2.82 9.00
C THR A 207 8.10 -4.18 9.72
N LEU A 208 9.16 -4.52 10.46
CA LEU A 208 9.19 -5.69 11.34
C LEU A 208 9.03 -5.25 12.79
N ALA A 209 7.92 -5.64 13.40
CA ALA A 209 7.66 -5.45 14.81
C ALA A 209 8.44 -6.48 15.65
N PRO A 210 9.06 -6.08 16.77
CA PRO A 210 9.92 -6.94 17.58
C PRO A 210 9.10 -7.83 18.53
N LEU A 211 8.16 -8.60 18.00
CA LEU A 211 7.29 -9.50 18.75
C LEU A 211 6.93 -10.76 17.93
N PHE A 212 6.58 -11.81 18.61
CA PHE A 212 5.92 -12.99 18.03
C PHE A 212 4.42 -12.90 18.27
N ALA A 213 3.62 -13.04 17.22
CA ALA A 213 2.16 -13.01 17.29
C ALA A 213 1.56 -14.43 17.36
N ALA A 214 2.12 -15.38 16.62
CA ALA A 214 1.58 -16.74 16.45
C ALA A 214 0.11 -16.76 15.95
N GLY A 215 -0.61 -17.87 16.16
CA GLY A 215 -2.04 -17.99 15.82
C GLY A 215 -2.30 -18.02 14.31
N ASP A 216 -3.59 -17.87 13.96
CA ASP A 216 -4.11 -18.01 12.58
C ASP A 216 -4.25 -16.68 11.83
N GLY A 217 -3.69 -15.57 12.35
CA GLY A 217 -3.68 -14.28 11.67
C GLY A 217 -3.01 -14.37 10.30
N PRO A 218 -3.40 -13.53 9.32
CA PRO A 218 -2.82 -13.58 7.98
C PRO A 218 -1.32 -13.29 8.00
N ALA A 219 -0.58 -13.93 7.10
CA ALA A 219 0.78 -13.55 6.78
C ALA A 219 0.80 -12.29 5.90
N VAL A 220 1.98 -11.71 5.67
CA VAL A 220 2.15 -10.55 4.77
C VAL A 220 1.63 -10.84 3.35
N LEU A 221 1.75 -12.08 2.90
CA LEU A 221 1.23 -12.59 1.62
C LEU A 221 0.35 -13.81 1.86
N GLU A 222 -0.87 -13.78 1.33
CA GLU A 222 -1.84 -14.87 1.44
C GLU A 222 -2.28 -15.37 0.07
N GLY A 223 -2.33 -16.69 -0.11
CA GLY A 223 -2.83 -17.35 -1.31
C GLY A 223 -1.93 -18.46 -1.81
N ALA A 224 -2.10 -18.88 -3.08
CA ALA A 224 -1.30 -19.93 -3.68
C ALA A 224 0.20 -19.55 -3.71
N PRO A 225 1.12 -20.52 -3.63
CA PRO A 225 2.55 -20.28 -3.72
C PRO A 225 2.91 -19.43 -4.95
N LEU A 226 3.98 -18.66 -4.82
CA LEU A 226 4.63 -18.01 -5.97
C LEU A 226 5.63 -19.00 -6.58
N ASP A 227 5.47 -19.29 -7.86
CA ASP A 227 6.38 -20.17 -8.58
C ASP A 227 6.84 -19.48 -9.88
N PRO A 228 8.12 -19.12 -9.99
CA PRO A 228 9.13 -19.15 -8.93
C PRO A 228 8.91 -18.06 -7.86
N PRO A 229 9.53 -18.21 -6.67
CA PRO A 229 9.53 -17.15 -5.67
C PRO A 229 10.12 -15.84 -6.22
N ARG A 230 9.55 -14.69 -5.84
CA ARG A 230 10.06 -13.38 -6.27
C ARG A 230 11.20 -12.91 -5.38
N ARG A 231 12.31 -12.55 -6.00
CA ARG A 231 13.48 -12.03 -5.29
C ARG A 231 13.31 -10.53 -5.01
N LEU A 232 13.85 -10.11 -3.89
CA LEU A 232 13.92 -8.71 -3.47
C LEU A 232 15.40 -8.35 -3.22
N ARG A 233 15.77 -7.11 -3.51
CA ARG A 233 17.09 -6.56 -3.23
C ARG A 233 16.94 -5.50 -2.14
N LEU A 234 17.61 -5.70 -1.02
CA LEU A 234 17.63 -4.70 0.06
C LEU A 234 18.28 -3.40 -0.47
N SER A 235 17.52 -2.32 -0.38
CA SER A 235 17.93 -0.98 -0.80
C SER A 235 18.29 -0.10 0.38
N ASP A 236 17.53 -0.17 1.48
CA ASP A 236 17.79 0.60 2.69
C ASP A 236 17.26 -0.11 3.93
N LEU A 237 17.80 0.22 5.10
CA LEU A 237 17.41 -0.33 6.41
C LEU A 237 17.48 0.75 7.48
N HIS A 238 16.37 0.97 8.15
CA HIS A 238 16.26 1.90 9.28
C HIS A 238 15.78 1.19 10.54
N ARG A 239 15.97 1.83 11.69
CA ARG A 239 15.52 1.36 13.00
C ARG A 239 14.87 2.48 13.79
N ALA A 240 13.76 2.21 14.47
CA ALA A 240 13.20 3.07 15.50
C ALA A 240 12.81 2.21 16.70
N GLY A 241 13.42 2.47 17.85
CA GLY A 241 13.36 1.54 18.97
C GLY A 241 13.89 0.17 18.55
N ASP A 242 13.09 -0.87 18.73
CA ASP A 242 13.41 -2.24 18.30
C ASP A 242 12.73 -2.65 17.00
N HIS A 243 11.95 -1.76 16.36
CA HIS A 243 11.37 -1.98 15.05
C HIS A 243 12.38 -1.77 13.94
N LEU A 244 12.36 -2.64 12.91
CA LEU A 244 13.14 -2.50 11.69
C LEU A 244 12.26 -2.07 10.53
N PHE A 245 12.78 -1.16 9.72
CA PHE A 245 12.12 -0.63 8.52
C PHE A 245 12.99 -0.96 7.33
N LEU A 246 12.53 -1.94 6.55
CA LEU A 246 13.27 -2.45 5.41
C LEU A 246 12.66 -1.88 4.12
N HIS A 247 13.51 -1.31 3.26
CA HIS A 247 13.15 -0.97 1.91
C HIS A 247 13.80 -1.96 0.96
N TYR A 248 12.99 -2.67 0.19
CA TYR A 248 13.42 -3.55 -0.86
C TYR A 248 12.95 -3.04 -2.22
N ALA A 249 13.83 -3.10 -3.22
CA ALA A 249 13.43 -3.03 -4.62
C ALA A 249 13.09 -4.44 -5.13
N ALA A 250 12.03 -4.57 -5.93
CA ALA A 250 11.76 -5.80 -6.64
C ALA A 250 12.91 -6.09 -7.61
N ALA A 251 13.41 -7.34 -7.61
CA ALA A 251 14.39 -7.74 -8.60
C ALA A 251 13.68 -8.00 -9.94
N THR A 252 14.13 -7.33 -10.98
CA THR A 252 13.71 -7.56 -12.38
C THR A 252 14.18 -8.92 -12.89
#